data_d3deb15b3bb7bea3d2f6027f1e1907a4
#
_entry.id   d3deb15b3bb7bea3d2f6027f1e1907a4
#
_cell.length_a   1.000
_cell.length_b   1.000
_cell.length_c   1.000
_cell.angle_alpha   90.00
_cell.angle_beta   90.00
_cell.angle_gamma   90.00
#
_symmetry.space_group_name_H-M   'P 1'
#
loop_
_entity.id
_entity.type
_entity.pdbx_description
1 polymer ?
#
loop_
_entity_poly.entity_id
_entity_poly.type
_entity_poly.pdbx_seq_one_letter_code
_entity_poly.pdbx_strand_id
1 'polypeptide(L)'
;MKRTTNYGNWVPATILRISYGCAAAFLLACLFVQFYWHNFWAAVITGLLALVAAVIAFFMQVCHHTFSFEGGGLMGEIHQFLIDHLNWNGQGTLLDIGCGAGALTNRCAKQFPEATLRGMDYWGMGWDYAKEQCERNAEIEGVADRVTFNKGDASKLDFADESFDAAVSNFVFHEVKTQPDKRKVVREALRVVKKGGAFAFQDLFGSKALYGDMDEFVDELRREGISEIHCMLHVEKQDFIKKHPLMRLMLQNMGLIYGIK
;
A
#
# COMPACT_ATOMS: atom_id res chain seq x y z
N MET A 1 -9.16 28.80 4.57
CA MET A 1 -8.77 27.70 3.67
C MET A 1 -9.27 26.39 4.26
N LYS A 2 -9.98 25.57 3.48
CA LYS A 2 -10.41 24.23 3.93
C LYS A 2 -9.14 23.38 4.07
N ARG A 3 -8.89 22.85 5.26
CA ARG A 3 -7.77 21.91 5.46
C ARG A 3 -8.08 20.64 4.67
N THR A 4 -7.15 20.18 3.84
CA THR A 4 -7.27 18.93 3.09
C THR A 4 -6.32 17.89 3.66
N THR A 5 -6.72 16.63 3.64
CA THR A 5 -5.87 15.50 4.04
C THR A 5 -4.71 15.35 3.04
N ASN A 6 -3.59 14.84 3.54
CA ASN A 6 -2.48 14.46 2.68
C ASN A 6 -2.09 13.00 3.03
N TYR A 7 -2.56 12.08 2.23
CA TYR A 7 -2.25 10.65 2.38
C TYR A 7 -1.03 10.19 1.57
N GLY A 8 -0.35 11.13 0.90
CA GLY A 8 0.73 10.80 -0.01
C GLY A 8 0.24 10.08 -1.27
N ASN A 9 1.17 9.43 -1.94
CA ASN A 9 0.87 8.63 -3.14
C ASN A 9 1.93 7.54 -3.30
N TRP A 10 1.56 6.37 -3.79
CA TRP A 10 2.51 5.28 -4.09
C TRP A 10 3.54 5.65 -5.16
N VAL A 11 3.22 6.59 -6.05
CA VAL A 11 4.16 7.20 -6.96
C VAL A 11 4.47 8.62 -6.45
N PRO A 12 5.51 8.83 -5.64
CA PRO A 12 5.84 10.14 -5.08
C PRO A 12 6.07 11.19 -6.15
N ALA A 13 5.67 12.44 -5.89
CA ALA A 13 5.90 13.56 -6.80
C ALA A 13 7.38 13.77 -7.15
N THR A 14 8.29 13.32 -6.28
CA THR A 14 9.75 13.34 -6.53
C THR A 14 10.12 12.44 -7.72
N ILE A 15 9.53 11.23 -7.82
CA ILE A 15 9.76 10.33 -8.96
C ILE A 15 9.26 10.99 -10.25
N LEU A 16 8.11 11.67 -10.24
CA LEU A 16 7.63 12.41 -11.40
C LEU A 16 8.59 13.50 -11.84
N ARG A 17 9.07 14.31 -10.88
CA ARG A 17 10.03 15.38 -11.16
C ARG A 17 11.32 14.85 -11.78
N ILE A 18 11.85 13.75 -11.24
CA ILE A 18 13.06 13.08 -11.79
C ILE A 18 12.77 12.57 -13.20
N SER A 19 11.65 11.87 -13.43
CA SER A 19 11.31 11.31 -14.74
C SER A 19 11.18 12.38 -15.82
N TYR A 20 10.48 13.50 -15.53
CA TYR A 20 10.37 14.62 -16.44
C TYR A 20 11.72 15.34 -16.62
N GLY A 21 12.53 15.47 -15.57
CA GLY A 21 13.88 16.03 -15.64
C GLY A 21 14.79 15.22 -16.56
N CYS A 22 14.76 13.90 -16.47
CA CYS A 22 15.50 13.00 -17.38
C CYS A 22 15.04 13.15 -18.83
N ALA A 23 13.73 13.19 -19.08
CA ALA A 23 13.17 13.38 -20.43
C ALA A 23 13.62 14.72 -21.03
N ALA A 24 13.55 15.80 -20.25
CA ALA A 24 14.03 17.12 -20.68
C ALA A 24 15.55 17.15 -20.94
N ALA A 25 16.35 16.52 -20.09
CA ALA A 25 17.79 16.45 -20.26
C ALA A 25 18.20 15.71 -21.54
N PHE A 26 17.57 14.56 -21.84
CA PHE A 26 17.83 13.84 -23.09
C PHE A 26 17.35 14.59 -24.32
N LEU A 27 16.23 15.32 -24.23
CA LEU A 27 15.75 16.17 -25.31
C LEU A 27 16.74 17.31 -25.59
N LEU A 28 17.22 17.99 -24.56
CA LEU A 28 18.24 19.05 -24.70
C LEU A 28 19.54 18.49 -25.28
N ALA A 29 19.98 17.31 -24.84
CA ALA A 29 21.15 16.64 -25.40
C ALA A 29 20.96 16.31 -26.90
N CYS A 30 19.77 15.84 -27.28
CA CYS A 30 19.42 15.59 -28.69
C CYS A 30 19.52 16.87 -29.54
N LEU A 31 18.91 17.96 -29.05
CA LEU A 31 18.96 19.26 -29.73
C LEU A 31 20.42 19.79 -29.83
N PHE A 32 21.20 19.68 -28.76
CA PHE A 32 22.59 20.05 -28.77
C PHE A 32 23.39 19.26 -29.81
N VAL A 33 23.27 17.94 -29.82
CA VAL A 33 23.95 17.08 -30.80
C VAL A 33 23.52 17.41 -32.22
N GLN A 34 22.25 17.65 -32.46
CA GLN A 34 21.70 17.98 -33.79
C GLN A 34 22.24 19.33 -34.31
N PHE A 35 22.26 20.36 -33.45
CA PHE A 35 22.56 21.74 -33.91
C PHE A 35 24.03 22.15 -33.83
N TYR A 36 24.80 21.54 -32.89
CA TYR A 36 26.19 21.91 -32.66
C TYR A 36 27.19 20.83 -33.06
N TRP A 37 26.88 19.56 -32.81
CA TRP A 37 27.80 18.44 -33.10
C TRP A 37 27.57 17.82 -34.48
N HIS A 38 26.41 18.04 -35.07
CA HIS A 38 26.00 17.54 -36.38
C HIS A 38 26.25 16.04 -36.60
N ASN A 39 26.17 15.24 -35.52
CA ASN A 39 26.34 13.80 -35.59
C ASN A 39 24.98 13.09 -35.64
N PHE A 40 24.63 12.58 -36.81
CA PHE A 40 23.31 11.95 -37.06
C PHE A 40 23.03 10.81 -36.09
N TRP A 41 23.97 9.89 -35.91
CA TRP A 41 23.73 8.73 -35.04
C TRP A 41 23.61 9.10 -33.57
N ALA A 42 24.42 10.02 -33.08
CA ALA A 42 24.30 10.52 -31.73
C ALA A 42 22.95 11.25 -31.49
N ALA A 43 22.46 11.99 -32.48
CA ALA A 43 21.14 12.63 -32.41
C ALA A 43 20.01 11.59 -32.38
N VAL A 44 20.10 10.52 -33.20
CA VAL A 44 19.13 9.43 -33.18
C VAL A 44 19.12 8.72 -31.80
N ILE A 45 20.28 8.38 -31.26
CA ILE A 45 20.37 7.71 -29.97
C ILE A 45 19.78 8.59 -28.85
N THR A 46 20.20 9.85 -28.76
CA THR A 46 19.70 10.76 -27.71
C THR A 46 18.21 11.06 -27.88
N GLY A 47 17.71 11.13 -29.11
CA GLY A 47 16.28 11.26 -29.41
C GLY A 47 15.46 10.05 -28.97
N LEU A 48 15.97 8.84 -29.20
CA LEU A 48 15.33 7.61 -28.72
C LEU A 48 15.31 7.54 -27.17
N LEU A 49 16.42 7.94 -26.53
CA LEU A 49 16.47 8.02 -25.06
C LEU A 49 15.47 9.05 -24.52
N ALA A 50 15.34 10.20 -25.17
CA ALA A 50 14.34 11.21 -24.79
C ALA A 50 12.90 10.66 -24.92
N LEU A 51 12.62 9.94 -26.02
CA LEU A 51 11.30 9.34 -26.24
C LEU A 51 10.98 8.28 -25.15
N VAL A 52 11.92 7.40 -24.85
CA VAL A 52 11.76 6.37 -23.80
C VAL A 52 11.54 7.04 -22.45
N ALA A 53 12.33 8.04 -22.09
CA ALA A 53 12.19 8.79 -20.84
C ALA A 53 10.83 9.51 -20.76
N ALA A 54 10.36 10.10 -21.85
CA ALA A 54 9.04 10.74 -21.92
C ALA A 54 7.89 9.73 -21.73
N VAL A 55 7.99 8.54 -22.35
CA VAL A 55 7.00 7.46 -22.16
C VAL A 55 6.97 7.00 -20.71
N ILE A 56 8.13 6.82 -20.08
CA ILE A 56 8.22 6.47 -18.64
C ILE A 56 7.61 7.57 -17.78
N ALA A 57 7.93 8.85 -18.04
CA ALA A 57 7.39 9.97 -17.29
C ALA A 57 5.86 10.04 -17.41
N PHE A 58 5.32 9.86 -18.62
CA PHE A 58 3.88 9.79 -18.84
C PHE A 58 3.23 8.61 -18.11
N PHE A 59 3.83 7.44 -18.16
CA PHE A 59 3.35 6.26 -17.42
C PHE A 59 3.32 6.54 -15.91
N MET A 60 4.39 7.10 -15.34
CA MET A 60 4.43 7.47 -13.92
C MET A 60 3.37 8.53 -13.57
N GLN A 61 3.11 9.49 -14.48
CA GLN A 61 2.05 10.48 -14.29
C GLN A 61 0.66 9.83 -14.24
N VAL A 62 0.39 8.88 -15.12
CA VAL A 62 -0.87 8.12 -15.12
C VAL A 62 -1.01 7.32 -13.82
N CYS A 63 0.07 6.65 -13.38
CA CYS A 63 0.08 5.92 -12.11
C CYS A 63 -0.19 6.85 -10.92
N HIS A 64 0.50 7.97 -10.84
CA HIS A 64 0.32 8.96 -9.79
C HIS A 64 -1.14 9.45 -9.72
N HIS A 65 -1.72 9.81 -10.87
CA HIS A 65 -3.11 10.25 -10.94
C HIS A 65 -4.08 9.15 -10.49
N THR A 66 -3.89 7.91 -10.97
CA THR A 66 -4.78 6.79 -10.70
C THR A 66 -4.73 6.34 -9.25
N PHE A 67 -3.53 6.29 -8.64
CA PHE A 67 -3.36 5.94 -7.22
C PHE A 67 -3.66 7.08 -6.25
N SER A 68 -3.96 8.28 -6.74
CA SER A 68 -4.37 9.39 -5.89
C SER A 68 -5.71 9.11 -5.20
N PHE A 69 -5.86 9.54 -3.96
CA PHE A 69 -7.15 9.52 -3.25
C PHE A 69 -8.14 10.56 -3.82
N GLU A 70 -7.63 11.66 -4.39
CA GLU A 70 -8.43 12.75 -4.95
C GLU A 70 -8.65 12.62 -6.46
N GLY A 71 -7.69 12.04 -7.19
CA GLY A 71 -7.69 11.93 -8.64
C GLY A 71 -8.43 10.70 -9.15
N GLY A 72 -7.67 9.62 -9.47
CA GLY A 72 -8.23 8.37 -9.98
C GLY A 72 -9.01 7.54 -8.96
N GLY A 73 -8.79 7.77 -7.66
CA GLY A 73 -9.55 7.14 -6.59
C GLY A 73 -9.25 5.66 -6.32
N LEU A 74 -8.37 5.03 -7.10
CA LEU A 74 -8.11 3.59 -7.02
C LEU A 74 -7.64 3.13 -5.62
N MET A 75 -6.83 3.94 -4.93
CA MET A 75 -6.43 3.60 -3.55
C MET A 75 -7.62 3.54 -2.60
N GLY A 76 -8.58 4.43 -2.77
CA GLY A 76 -9.84 4.39 -2.01
C GLY A 76 -10.64 3.13 -2.28
N GLU A 77 -10.71 2.67 -3.53
CA GLU A 77 -11.41 1.43 -3.91
C GLU A 77 -10.68 0.19 -3.39
N ILE A 78 -9.34 0.19 -3.43
CA ILE A 78 -8.50 -0.88 -2.84
C ILE A 78 -8.75 -1.00 -1.32
N HIS A 79 -8.75 0.12 -0.60
CA HIS A 79 -9.04 0.13 0.84
C HIS A 79 -10.47 -0.33 1.12
N GLN A 80 -11.44 0.12 0.33
CA GLN A 80 -12.84 -0.29 0.52
C GLN A 80 -13.01 -1.77 0.29
N PHE A 81 -12.39 -2.33 -0.76
CA PHE A 81 -12.40 -3.76 -1.02
C PHE A 81 -11.85 -4.57 0.15
N LEU A 82 -10.77 -4.12 0.80
CA LEU A 82 -10.24 -4.76 2.00
C LEU A 82 -11.23 -4.67 3.16
N ILE A 83 -11.82 -3.51 3.41
CA ILE A 83 -12.78 -3.29 4.50
C ILE A 83 -14.04 -4.14 4.30
N ASP A 84 -14.52 -4.27 3.07
CA ASP A 84 -15.72 -5.08 2.74
C ASP A 84 -15.52 -6.58 3.03
N HIS A 85 -14.26 -7.04 3.11
CA HIS A 85 -13.91 -8.41 3.48
C HIS A 85 -13.54 -8.57 4.96
N LEU A 86 -13.50 -7.49 5.73
CA LEU A 86 -13.28 -7.55 7.17
C LEU A 86 -14.59 -7.91 7.87
N ASN A 87 -14.81 -9.20 8.14
CA ASN A 87 -16.00 -9.70 8.83
C ASN A 87 -15.95 -9.36 10.34
N TRP A 88 -16.14 -8.09 10.65
CA TRP A 88 -16.04 -7.55 12.00
C TRP A 88 -17.25 -6.68 12.34
N ASN A 89 -17.73 -6.78 13.57
CA ASN A 89 -18.91 -6.02 14.06
C ASN A 89 -18.58 -4.55 14.38
N GLY A 90 -17.31 -4.15 14.32
CA GLY A 90 -16.88 -2.76 14.58
C GLY A 90 -16.78 -2.39 16.05
N GLN A 91 -16.81 -3.36 16.97
CA GLN A 91 -16.68 -3.09 18.40
C GLN A 91 -15.30 -3.51 18.93
N GLY A 92 -14.72 -2.69 19.80
CA GLY A 92 -13.40 -2.93 20.37
C GLY A 92 -12.29 -2.18 19.67
N THR A 93 -11.13 -2.82 19.53
CA THR A 93 -9.90 -2.18 19.03
C THR A 93 -9.44 -2.82 17.73
N LEU A 94 -9.20 -2.00 16.69
CA LEU A 94 -8.62 -2.41 15.42
C LEU A 94 -7.18 -1.92 15.30
N LEU A 95 -6.28 -2.81 14.84
CA LEU A 95 -4.90 -2.47 14.46
C LEU A 95 -4.77 -2.35 12.95
N ASP A 96 -4.23 -1.22 12.47
CA ASP A 96 -3.80 -1.04 11.08
C ASP A 96 -2.26 -1.16 11.03
N ILE A 97 -1.75 -2.26 10.45
CA ILE A 97 -0.34 -2.59 10.39
C ILE A 97 0.26 -2.00 9.12
N GLY A 98 1.20 -1.07 9.27
CA GLY A 98 1.78 -0.31 8.16
C GLY A 98 0.84 0.78 7.66
N CYS A 99 0.36 1.60 8.57
CA CYS A 99 -0.69 2.60 8.31
C CYS A 99 -0.26 3.75 7.37
N GLY A 100 1.04 3.89 7.06
CA GLY A 100 1.57 4.96 6.23
C GLY A 100 1.20 6.34 6.75
N ALA A 101 0.38 7.08 6.01
CA ALA A 101 -0.18 8.39 6.39
C ALA A 101 -1.58 8.29 7.04
N GLY A 102 -2.02 7.09 7.44
CA GLY A 102 -3.27 6.85 8.16
C GLY A 102 -4.52 6.75 7.28
N ALA A 103 -4.36 6.53 5.96
CA ALA A 103 -5.51 6.52 5.05
C ALA A 103 -6.48 5.36 5.31
N LEU A 104 -5.98 4.14 5.48
CA LEU A 104 -6.79 2.97 5.80
C LEU A 104 -7.34 3.07 7.22
N THR A 105 -6.50 3.49 8.19
CA THR A 105 -6.90 3.71 9.58
C THR A 105 -8.11 4.65 9.67
N ASN A 106 -8.04 5.84 9.05
CA ASN A 106 -9.13 6.82 9.09
C ASN A 106 -10.38 6.35 8.36
N ARG A 107 -10.23 5.57 7.28
CA ARG A 107 -11.35 4.96 6.57
C ARG A 107 -12.04 3.91 7.43
N CYS A 108 -11.29 3.03 8.10
CA CYS A 108 -11.83 2.08 9.07
C CYS A 108 -12.52 2.80 10.23
N ALA A 109 -11.95 3.90 10.73
CA ALA A 109 -12.55 4.70 11.78
C ALA A 109 -13.93 5.26 11.39
N LYS A 110 -14.10 5.67 10.15
CA LYS A 110 -15.40 6.13 9.64
C LYS A 110 -16.40 4.99 9.43
N GLN A 111 -15.91 3.84 8.96
CA GLN A 111 -16.74 2.65 8.73
C GLN A 111 -17.24 2.04 10.05
N PHE A 112 -16.42 2.10 11.10
CA PHE A 112 -16.69 1.49 12.41
C PHE A 112 -16.70 2.58 13.50
N PRO A 113 -17.79 3.33 13.68
CA PRO A 113 -17.84 4.49 14.55
C PRO A 113 -17.67 4.20 16.05
N GLU A 114 -17.98 2.97 16.48
CA GLU A 114 -17.85 2.52 17.88
C GLU A 114 -16.44 1.99 18.21
N ALA A 115 -15.58 1.82 17.20
CA ALA A 115 -14.25 1.25 17.38
C ALA A 115 -13.22 2.29 17.83
N THR A 116 -12.23 1.84 18.60
CA THR A 116 -10.95 2.54 18.75
C THR A 116 -9.93 1.94 17.79
N LEU A 117 -9.09 2.78 17.19
CA LEU A 117 -8.15 2.34 16.17
C LEU A 117 -6.72 2.69 16.55
N ARG A 118 -5.83 1.80 16.21
CA ARG A 118 -4.40 2.03 16.33
C ARG A 118 -3.71 1.80 15.00
N GLY A 119 -3.11 2.85 14.43
CA GLY A 119 -2.22 2.76 13.29
C GLY A 119 -0.78 2.55 13.77
N MET A 120 -0.05 1.66 13.13
CA MET A 120 1.37 1.44 13.41
C MET A 120 2.15 1.40 12.10
N ASP A 121 3.30 2.10 12.06
CA ASP A 121 4.19 2.11 10.91
C ASP A 121 5.65 2.24 11.35
N TYR A 122 6.56 1.82 10.48
CA TYR A 122 8.00 1.97 10.70
C TYR A 122 8.49 3.40 10.45
N TRP A 123 7.83 4.14 9.54
CA TRP A 123 8.19 5.49 9.07
C TRP A 123 9.69 5.64 8.83
N GLY A 124 10.25 4.71 8.04
CA GLY A 124 11.66 4.69 7.69
C GLY A 124 12.01 5.66 6.56
N MET A 125 13.32 5.80 6.29
CA MET A 125 13.79 6.55 5.12
C MET A 125 13.26 5.92 3.83
N GLY A 126 12.66 6.74 2.98
CA GLY A 126 12.06 6.33 1.70
C GLY A 126 10.55 6.55 1.61
N TRP A 127 9.89 6.80 2.73
CA TRP A 127 8.49 7.22 2.80
C TRP A 127 8.40 8.60 3.43
N ASP A 128 7.75 9.54 2.74
CA ASP A 128 7.56 10.92 3.20
C ASP A 128 6.44 11.04 4.26
N TYR A 129 6.24 9.99 5.06
CA TYR A 129 5.21 9.93 6.08
C TYR A 129 5.81 10.03 7.46
N ALA A 130 5.11 10.69 8.35
CA ALA A 130 5.44 10.80 9.75
C ALA A 130 4.17 10.68 10.60
N LYS A 131 4.34 10.38 11.88
CA LYS A 131 3.25 10.31 12.85
C LYS A 131 2.38 11.57 12.84
N GLU A 132 3.01 12.74 12.80
CA GLU A 132 2.33 14.04 12.78
C GLU A 132 1.43 14.21 11.56
N GLN A 133 1.78 13.60 10.43
CA GLN A 133 0.94 13.57 9.22
C GLN A 133 -0.32 12.75 9.46
N CYS A 134 -0.19 11.57 10.10
CA CYS A 134 -1.32 10.71 10.44
C CYS A 134 -2.29 11.42 11.39
N GLU A 135 -1.76 12.02 12.46
CA GLU A 135 -2.54 12.77 13.46
C GLU A 135 -3.30 13.94 12.82
N ARG A 136 -2.62 14.72 11.97
CA ARG A 136 -3.24 15.81 11.21
C ARG A 136 -4.36 15.31 10.29
N ASN A 137 -4.15 14.19 9.59
CA ASN A 137 -5.17 13.61 8.72
C ASN A 137 -6.38 13.14 9.55
N ALA A 138 -6.17 12.52 10.71
CA ALA A 138 -7.24 12.10 11.60
C ALA A 138 -8.06 13.29 12.15
N GLU A 139 -7.39 14.41 12.49
CA GLU A 139 -8.07 15.66 12.87
C GLU A 139 -8.98 16.20 11.75
N ILE A 140 -8.43 16.26 10.51
CA ILE A 140 -9.19 16.77 9.35
C ILE A 140 -10.39 15.87 9.04
N GLU A 141 -10.23 14.55 9.22
CA GLU A 141 -11.27 13.55 8.99
C GLU A 141 -12.29 13.45 10.15
N GLY A 142 -12.01 14.13 11.29
CA GLY A 142 -12.92 14.16 12.46
C GLY A 142 -12.96 12.85 13.23
N VAL A 143 -11.84 12.09 13.26
CA VAL A 143 -11.73 10.79 13.95
C VAL A 143 -10.60 10.73 14.98
N ALA A 144 -9.92 11.85 15.24
CA ALA A 144 -8.75 11.92 16.09
C ALA A 144 -9.00 11.53 17.55
N ASP A 145 -10.24 11.60 18.02
CA ASP A 145 -10.64 11.24 19.39
C ASP A 145 -10.54 9.75 19.70
N ARG A 146 -10.54 8.90 18.67
CA ARG A 146 -10.54 7.43 18.80
C ARG A 146 -9.49 6.74 17.93
N VAL A 147 -8.56 7.48 17.34
CA VAL A 147 -7.44 6.96 16.54
C VAL A 147 -6.12 7.37 17.18
N THR A 148 -5.21 6.43 17.31
CA THR A 148 -3.84 6.68 17.79
C THR A 148 -2.81 6.09 16.82
N PHE A 149 -1.62 6.70 16.77
CA PHE A 149 -0.55 6.26 15.87
C PHE A 149 0.74 6.01 16.64
N ASN A 150 1.42 4.89 16.36
CA ASN A 150 2.64 4.47 17.02
C ASN A 150 3.69 4.05 15.99
N LYS A 151 4.96 4.34 16.28
CA LYS A 151 6.07 3.77 15.51
C LYS A 151 6.28 2.31 15.94
N GLY A 152 6.53 1.42 14.97
CA GLY A 152 6.80 0.02 15.25
C GLY A 152 7.28 -0.75 14.01
N ASP A 153 7.71 -1.99 14.22
CA ASP A 153 8.16 -2.90 13.19
C ASP A 153 7.16 -4.07 13.06
N ALA A 154 6.61 -4.27 11.87
CA ALA A 154 5.63 -5.34 11.61
C ALA A 154 6.23 -6.75 11.73
N SER A 155 7.56 -6.88 11.74
CA SER A 155 8.22 -8.17 12.00
C SER A 155 8.21 -8.57 13.47
N LYS A 156 8.01 -7.61 14.37
CA LYS A 156 7.94 -7.80 15.81
C LYS A 156 7.10 -6.69 16.42
N LEU A 157 5.81 -6.95 16.53
CA LEU A 157 4.84 -6.00 17.07
C LEU A 157 4.99 -5.87 18.59
N ASP A 158 5.15 -4.65 19.07
CA ASP A 158 5.26 -4.36 20.51
C ASP A 158 3.88 -4.32 21.19
N PHE A 159 3.13 -5.43 20.98
CA PHE A 159 1.82 -5.66 21.56
C PHE A 159 1.75 -7.09 22.12
N ALA A 160 1.02 -7.27 23.21
CA ALA A 160 0.77 -8.59 23.76
C ALA A 160 -0.04 -9.46 22.75
N ASP A 161 0.04 -10.76 22.91
CA ASP A 161 -0.81 -11.70 22.18
C ASP A 161 -2.28 -11.35 22.41
N GLU A 162 -3.10 -11.53 21.39
CA GLU A 162 -4.55 -11.38 21.51
C GLU A 162 -5.00 -10.01 22.05
N SER A 163 -4.36 -8.92 21.60
CA SER A 163 -4.63 -7.54 22.06
C SER A 163 -5.75 -6.85 21.29
N PHE A 164 -5.99 -7.25 20.03
CA PHE A 164 -6.88 -6.55 19.13
C PHE A 164 -8.08 -7.40 18.70
N ASP A 165 -9.24 -6.77 18.60
CA ASP A 165 -10.48 -7.41 18.15
C ASP A 165 -10.50 -7.55 16.63
N ALA A 166 -9.76 -6.68 15.92
CA ALA A 166 -9.53 -6.81 14.49
C ALA A 166 -8.14 -6.30 14.08
N ALA A 167 -7.64 -6.77 12.93
CA ALA A 167 -6.43 -6.23 12.31
C ALA A 167 -6.57 -6.12 10.79
N VAL A 168 -5.98 -5.06 10.23
CA VAL A 168 -5.88 -4.83 8.79
C VAL A 168 -4.44 -4.52 8.40
N SER A 169 -4.09 -4.78 7.15
CA SER A 169 -2.82 -4.36 6.55
C SER A 169 -2.97 -4.27 5.05
N ASN A 170 -2.38 -3.25 4.42
CA ASN A 170 -2.47 -3.03 3.00
C ASN A 170 -1.10 -2.77 2.37
N PHE A 171 -0.54 -3.74 1.64
CA PHE A 171 0.74 -3.69 0.94
C PHE A 171 1.95 -3.35 1.82
N VAL A 172 2.10 -4.04 2.94
CA VAL A 172 3.15 -3.78 3.95
C VAL A 172 4.11 -4.95 4.11
N PHE A 173 3.60 -6.17 4.18
CA PHE A 173 4.40 -7.31 4.61
C PHE A 173 5.58 -7.60 3.68
N HIS A 174 5.43 -7.42 2.37
CA HIS A 174 6.51 -7.59 1.41
C HIS A 174 7.64 -6.56 1.58
N GLU A 175 7.36 -5.37 2.13
CA GLU A 175 8.33 -4.30 2.37
C GLU A 175 9.14 -4.48 3.67
N VAL A 176 8.73 -5.35 4.58
CA VAL A 176 9.39 -5.57 5.88
C VAL A 176 10.77 -6.18 5.68
N LYS A 177 11.82 -5.36 5.78
CA LYS A 177 13.22 -5.78 5.54
C LYS A 177 13.84 -6.54 6.72
N THR A 178 13.35 -6.31 7.93
CA THR A 178 13.80 -6.91 9.18
C THR A 178 13.47 -8.40 9.30
N GLN A 179 12.49 -8.89 8.51
CA GLN A 179 12.12 -10.30 8.42
C GLN A 179 12.06 -10.74 6.95
N PRO A 180 13.01 -11.57 6.48
CA PRO A 180 13.01 -12.06 5.10
C PRO A 180 11.86 -13.04 4.79
N ASP A 181 11.48 -13.87 5.76
CA ASP A 181 10.35 -14.79 5.64
C ASP A 181 9.03 -14.05 5.88
N LYS A 182 8.29 -13.79 4.80
CA LYS A 182 7.04 -13.00 4.86
C LYS A 182 5.88 -13.75 5.51
N ARG A 183 5.90 -15.09 5.51
CA ARG A 183 4.93 -15.90 6.27
C ARG A 183 5.04 -15.63 7.77
N LYS A 184 6.26 -15.38 8.30
CA LYS A 184 6.45 -15.01 9.71
C LYS A 184 5.87 -13.64 10.03
N VAL A 185 5.94 -12.68 9.11
CA VAL A 185 5.30 -11.36 9.30
C VAL A 185 3.78 -11.50 9.38
N VAL A 186 3.18 -12.34 8.54
CA VAL A 186 1.73 -12.64 8.62
C VAL A 186 1.37 -13.30 9.95
N ARG A 187 2.17 -14.27 10.42
CA ARG A 187 1.94 -14.91 11.73
C ARG A 187 2.06 -13.92 12.89
N GLU A 188 3.00 -12.99 12.81
CA GLU A 188 3.15 -11.94 13.80
C GLU A 188 1.93 -11.00 13.82
N ALA A 189 1.40 -10.65 12.66
CA ALA A 189 0.15 -9.89 12.55
C ALA A 189 -1.04 -10.65 13.16
N LEU A 190 -1.14 -11.96 12.91
CA LEU A 190 -2.18 -12.81 13.48
C LEU A 190 -2.00 -13.05 14.99
N ARG A 191 -0.75 -13.05 15.50
CA ARG A 191 -0.48 -13.23 16.95
C ARG A 191 -1.24 -12.23 17.79
N VAL A 192 -1.27 -10.97 17.38
CA VAL A 192 -1.89 -9.88 18.15
C VAL A 192 -3.40 -9.81 18.02
N VAL A 193 -3.99 -10.53 17.07
CA VAL A 193 -5.45 -10.65 16.93
C VAL A 193 -5.98 -11.62 17.99
N LYS A 194 -7.06 -11.28 18.67
CA LYS A 194 -7.75 -12.14 19.66
C LYS A 194 -8.33 -13.39 18.98
N LYS A 195 -8.50 -14.47 19.75
CA LYS A 195 -9.34 -15.59 19.30
C LYS A 195 -10.76 -15.10 19.04
N GLY A 196 -11.31 -15.47 17.89
CA GLY A 196 -12.60 -14.94 17.42
C GLY A 196 -12.52 -13.53 16.83
N GLY A 197 -11.34 -12.90 16.81
CA GLY A 197 -11.12 -11.59 16.20
C GLY A 197 -10.94 -11.68 14.67
N ALA A 198 -11.34 -10.62 13.97
CA ALA A 198 -11.33 -10.56 12.52
C ALA A 198 -9.99 -10.07 11.96
N PHE A 199 -9.65 -10.48 10.76
CA PHE A 199 -8.50 -9.93 10.04
C PHE A 199 -8.76 -9.82 8.54
N ALA A 200 -8.13 -8.82 7.90
CA ALA A 200 -8.06 -8.68 6.45
C ALA A 200 -6.70 -8.08 6.07
N PHE A 201 -5.88 -8.86 5.38
CA PHE A 201 -4.54 -8.46 4.96
C PHE A 201 -4.41 -8.57 3.45
N GLN A 202 -4.03 -7.48 2.81
CA GLN A 202 -3.83 -7.38 1.38
C GLN A 202 -2.36 -7.13 1.07
N ASP A 203 -1.77 -8.00 0.27
CA ASP A 203 -0.35 -7.95 -0.09
C ASP A 203 -0.10 -8.69 -1.41
N LEU A 204 1.16 -8.87 -1.80
CA LEU A 204 1.58 -9.63 -2.98
C LEU A 204 1.50 -11.15 -2.76
N PHE A 205 0.40 -11.65 -2.21
CA PHE A 205 0.23 -13.07 -1.84
C PHE A 205 0.31 -14.02 -3.03
N GLY A 206 0.11 -13.55 -4.27
CA GLY A 206 0.33 -14.34 -5.47
C GLY A 206 1.82 -14.56 -5.81
N SER A 207 2.74 -13.90 -5.11
CA SER A 207 4.18 -14.04 -5.33
C SER A 207 4.75 -15.26 -4.60
N LYS A 208 5.00 -16.35 -5.34
CA LYS A 208 5.64 -17.56 -4.78
C LYS A 208 7.03 -17.29 -4.21
N ALA A 209 7.74 -16.29 -4.71
CA ALA A 209 9.05 -15.92 -4.19
C ALA A 209 8.99 -15.33 -2.76
N LEU A 210 7.88 -14.67 -2.40
CA LEU A 210 7.67 -14.05 -1.09
C LEU A 210 6.95 -14.97 -0.10
N TYR A 211 5.93 -15.69 -0.57
CA TYR A 211 5.00 -16.43 0.29
C TYR A 211 4.98 -17.93 0.03
N GLY A 212 5.72 -18.43 -0.99
CA GLY A 212 5.68 -19.83 -1.38
C GLY A 212 4.33 -20.24 -1.97
N ASP A 213 3.87 -21.44 -1.69
CA ASP A 213 2.55 -21.90 -2.05
C ASP A 213 1.51 -21.39 -1.03
N MET A 214 0.50 -20.67 -1.49
CA MET A 214 -0.50 -20.06 -0.61
C MET A 214 -1.54 -21.04 -0.11
N ASP A 215 -1.84 -22.10 -0.85
CA ASP A 215 -2.76 -23.14 -0.38
C ASP A 215 -2.13 -23.89 0.80
N GLU A 216 -0.84 -24.24 0.67
CA GLU A 216 -0.07 -24.81 1.78
C GLU A 216 -0.02 -23.88 2.98
N PHE A 217 0.25 -22.59 2.77
CA PHE A 217 0.34 -21.61 3.85
C PHE A 217 -1.00 -21.40 4.58
N VAL A 218 -2.10 -21.35 3.85
CA VAL A 218 -3.46 -21.29 4.44
C VAL A 218 -3.75 -22.53 5.27
N ASP A 219 -3.35 -23.72 4.79
CA ASP A 219 -3.53 -24.96 5.55
C ASP A 219 -2.64 -25.04 6.80
N GLU A 220 -1.43 -24.43 6.76
CA GLU A 220 -0.60 -24.24 7.96
C GLU A 220 -1.34 -23.36 8.99
N LEU A 221 -1.85 -22.20 8.57
CA LEU A 221 -2.55 -21.27 9.45
C LEU A 221 -3.82 -21.90 10.09
N ARG A 222 -4.56 -22.72 9.33
CA ARG A 222 -5.70 -23.48 9.88
C ARG A 222 -5.24 -24.45 10.97
N ARG A 223 -4.13 -25.18 10.74
CA ARG A 223 -3.55 -26.08 11.76
C ARG A 223 -3.00 -25.34 12.97
N GLU A 224 -2.59 -24.10 12.82
CA GLU A 224 -2.13 -23.19 13.88
C GLU A 224 -3.27 -22.56 14.68
N GLY A 225 -4.55 -22.79 14.28
CA GLY A 225 -5.72 -22.40 15.06
C GLY A 225 -6.52 -21.23 14.50
N ILE A 226 -6.29 -20.84 13.25
CA ILE A 226 -7.15 -19.87 12.57
C ILE A 226 -8.48 -20.58 12.24
N SER A 227 -9.59 -20.08 12.79
CA SER A 227 -10.89 -20.74 12.72
C SER A 227 -11.55 -20.61 11.34
N GLU A 228 -11.36 -19.46 10.69
CA GLU A 228 -11.86 -19.19 9.35
C GLU A 228 -10.80 -18.39 8.59
N ILE A 229 -10.41 -18.87 7.39
CA ILE A 229 -9.49 -18.16 6.52
C ILE A 229 -9.86 -18.38 5.06
N HIS A 230 -9.97 -17.28 4.36
CA HIS A 230 -10.14 -17.19 2.92
C HIS A 230 -8.88 -16.59 2.29
N CYS A 231 -8.51 -17.12 1.13
CA CYS A 231 -7.39 -16.59 0.33
C CYS A 231 -7.89 -16.28 -1.07
N MET A 232 -7.88 -15.02 -1.43
CA MET A 232 -8.22 -14.55 -2.77
C MET A 232 -6.95 -14.08 -3.47
N LEU A 233 -6.47 -14.86 -4.42
CA LEU A 233 -5.34 -14.49 -5.27
C LEU A 233 -5.84 -13.72 -6.50
N HIS A 234 -4.92 -12.97 -7.14
CA HIS A 234 -5.21 -12.21 -8.34
C HIS A 234 -6.31 -11.15 -8.18
N VAL A 235 -6.28 -10.43 -7.07
CA VAL A 235 -7.21 -9.31 -6.81
C VAL A 235 -7.10 -8.24 -7.90
N GLU A 236 -5.95 -8.12 -8.57
CA GLU A 236 -5.77 -7.25 -9.74
C GLU A 236 -6.69 -7.60 -10.94
N LYS A 237 -7.40 -8.74 -10.87
CA LYS A 237 -8.41 -9.13 -11.85
C LYS A 237 -9.84 -8.73 -11.46
N GLN A 238 -10.05 -8.08 -10.32
CA GLN A 238 -11.36 -7.58 -9.91
C GLN A 238 -11.79 -6.38 -10.78
N ASP A 239 -13.09 -6.18 -10.92
CA ASP A 239 -13.64 -5.22 -11.88
C ASP A 239 -13.22 -3.77 -11.59
N PHE A 240 -13.07 -3.40 -10.31
CA PHE A 240 -12.62 -2.06 -9.92
C PHE A 240 -11.16 -1.78 -10.33
N ILE A 241 -10.32 -2.81 -10.56
CA ILE A 241 -8.95 -2.66 -11.07
C ILE A 241 -8.90 -2.85 -12.59
N LYS A 242 -9.76 -3.70 -13.17
CA LYS A 242 -9.80 -3.95 -14.63
C LYS A 242 -10.01 -2.68 -15.47
N LYS A 243 -10.76 -1.71 -14.94
CA LYS A 243 -10.96 -0.41 -15.59
C LYS A 243 -9.68 0.43 -15.72
N HIS A 244 -8.60 0.01 -15.03
CA HIS A 244 -7.27 0.64 -15.04
C HIS A 244 -6.20 -0.32 -15.56
N PRO A 245 -6.15 -0.63 -16.87
CA PRO A 245 -5.32 -1.70 -17.41
C PRO A 245 -3.81 -1.53 -17.14
N LEU A 246 -3.31 -0.29 -17.10
CA LEU A 246 -1.91 -0.02 -16.79
C LEU A 246 -1.58 -0.34 -15.32
N MET A 247 -2.53 -0.16 -14.41
CA MET A 247 -2.32 -0.43 -12.97
C MET A 247 -2.25 -1.93 -12.69
N ARG A 248 -2.87 -2.78 -13.51
CA ARG A 248 -2.73 -4.24 -13.39
C ARG A 248 -1.28 -4.72 -13.48
N LEU A 249 -0.42 -4.00 -14.21
CA LEU A 249 1.01 -4.30 -14.28
C LEU A 249 1.73 -4.02 -12.95
N MET A 250 1.33 -2.96 -12.26
CA MET A 250 1.90 -2.58 -10.95
C MET A 250 1.32 -3.42 -9.80
N LEU A 251 0.09 -3.90 -9.94
CA LEU A 251 -0.63 -4.67 -8.92
C LEU A 251 -0.56 -6.19 -9.15
N GLN A 252 0.40 -6.65 -9.95
CA GLN A 252 0.58 -8.09 -10.19
C GLN A 252 0.81 -8.84 -8.87
N ASN A 253 0.26 -10.04 -8.79
CA ASN A 253 0.31 -10.91 -7.61
C ASN A 253 -0.43 -10.38 -6.37
N MET A 254 -1.27 -9.36 -6.56
CA MET A 254 -2.11 -8.87 -5.47
C MET A 254 -3.03 -9.97 -4.96
N GLY A 255 -3.06 -10.17 -3.66
CA GLY A 255 -3.94 -11.11 -2.99
C GLY A 255 -4.49 -10.53 -1.70
N LEU A 256 -5.57 -11.14 -1.22
CA LEU A 256 -6.21 -10.80 0.05
C LEU A 256 -6.39 -12.09 0.85
N ILE A 257 -5.91 -12.11 2.09
CA ILE A 257 -6.28 -13.13 3.08
C ILE A 257 -7.14 -12.47 4.16
N TYR A 258 -8.25 -13.11 4.52
CA TYR A 258 -9.18 -12.59 5.51
C TYR A 258 -9.93 -13.70 6.21
N GLY A 259 -10.45 -13.41 7.39
CA GLY A 259 -11.18 -14.40 8.18
C GLY A 259 -11.24 -14.07 9.66
N ILE A 260 -11.37 -15.12 10.46
CA ILE A 260 -11.50 -15.09 11.93
C ILE A 260 -10.41 -15.97 12.55
N LYS A 261 -9.69 -15.42 13.52
CA LYS A 261 -8.68 -16.19 14.28
C LYS A 261 -9.28 -17.16 15.25
#